data_bfdbc48f597f81f5ab6b35413268d8b6
#
_entry.id   bfdbc48f597f81f5ab6b35413268d8b6
#
_cell.length_a   1.000
_cell.length_b   1.000
_cell.length_c   1.000
_cell.angle_alpha   90.00
_cell.angle_beta   90.00
_cell.angle_gamma   90.00
#
_symmetry.space_group_name_H-M   'P 1'
#
loop_
_entity.id
_entity.type
_entity.pdbx_description
1 polymer ?
#
loop_
_entity_poly.entity_id
_entity_poly.type
_entity_poly.pdbx_seq_one_letter_code
_entity_poly.pdbx_strand_id
1 'polypeptide(L)' 'MKAEQQNIKRLLNTAKGQIDGLNKMIDDDKYCIDISNQIMATIAILKKVNIEILDAHLKCCVLSRR' A
#
# COMPACT_ATOMS: atom_id res chain seq x y z
N MET A 1 9.65 10.86 10.73
CA MET A 1 8.89 10.97 9.47
C MET A 1 7.74 11.95 9.67
N LYS A 2 7.48 12.83 8.71
CA LYS A 2 6.44 13.85 8.80
C LYS A 2 5.16 13.49 8.04
N ALA A 3 5.06 12.29 7.54
CA ALA A 3 3.84 11.83 6.90
C ALA A 3 2.74 11.61 7.94
N GLU A 4 1.48 11.64 7.49
CA GLU A 4 0.33 11.36 8.34
C GLU A 4 0.35 9.88 8.71
N GLN A 5 0.89 9.58 9.90
CA GLN A 5 1.11 8.20 10.29
C GLN A 5 -0.16 7.38 10.39
N GLN A 6 -1.24 7.97 10.92
CA GLN A 6 -2.49 7.24 11.05
C GLN A 6 -3.06 6.87 9.67
N ASN A 7 -3.00 7.79 8.72
CA ASN A 7 -3.47 7.54 7.38
C ASN A 7 -2.64 6.47 6.69
N ILE A 8 -1.32 6.53 6.84
CA ILE A 8 -0.42 5.55 6.26
C ILE A 8 -0.68 4.17 6.86
N LYS A 9 -0.84 4.09 8.18
CA LYS A 9 -1.13 2.82 8.84
C LYS A 9 -2.47 2.25 8.40
N ARG A 10 -3.46 3.11 8.21
CA ARG A 10 -4.77 2.68 7.70
C ARG A 10 -4.64 2.04 6.31
N LEU A 11 -3.87 2.68 5.42
CA LEU A 11 -3.66 2.17 4.08
C LEU A 11 -2.88 0.85 4.11
N LEU A 12 -1.85 0.77 4.95
CA LEU A 12 -1.06 -0.46 5.08
C LEU A 12 -1.89 -1.60 5.66
N ASN A 13 -2.77 -1.31 6.62
CA ASN A 13 -3.67 -2.32 7.17
C ASN A 13 -4.67 -2.80 6.13
N THR A 14 -5.14 -1.90 5.26
CA THR A 14 -5.99 -2.28 4.14
C THR A 14 -5.24 -3.24 3.20
N ALA A 15 -3.99 -2.92 2.86
CA ALA A 15 -3.16 -3.78 2.02
C ALA A 15 -2.92 -5.14 2.69
N LYS A 16 -2.68 -5.14 3.99
CA LYS A 16 -2.50 -6.38 4.75
C LYS A 16 -3.73 -7.28 4.65
N GLY A 17 -4.92 -6.70 4.85
CA GLY A 17 -6.17 -7.45 4.71
C GLY A 17 -6.37 -7.99 3.31
N GLN A 18 -5.99 -7.22 2.28
CA GLN A 18 -6.07 -7.70 0.90
C GLN A 18 -5.10 -8.85 0.65
N ILE A 19 -3.90 -8.80 1.24
CA ILE A 19 -2.93 -9.90 1.11
C ILE A 19 -3.47 -11.15 1.78
N ASP A 20 -4.08 -11.03 2.95
CA ASP A 20 -4.73 -12.17 3.60
C ASP A 20 -5.83 -12.75 2.70
N GLY A 21 -6.60 -11.89 2.06
CA GLY A 21 -7.61 -12.32 1.10
C GLY A 21 -7.03 -13.04 -0.12
N LEU A 22 -5.86 -12.58 -0.60
CA LEU A 22 -5.17 -13.24 -1.69
C LEU A 22 -4.75 -14.66 -1.31
N ASN A 23 -4.22 -14.84 -0.10
CA ASN A 23 -3.87 -16.18 0.36
C ASN A 23 -5.08 -17.10 0.37
N LYS A 24 -6.23 -16.58 0.80
CA LYS A 24 -7.47 -17.36 0.76
C LYS A 24 -7.90 -17.70 -0.65
N MET A 25 -7.75 -16.76 -1.58
CA MET A 25 -8.07 -17.01 -2.98
C MET A 25 -7.21 -18.13 -3.57
N ILE A 26 -5.93 -18.18 -3.20
CA ILE A 26 -5.02 -19.25 -3.61
C ILE A 26 -5.50 -20.59 -3.02
N ASP A 27 -5.82 -20.60 -1.73
CA ASP A 27 -6.28 -21.82 -1.06
C ASP A 27 -7.59 -22.34 -1.67
N ASP A 28 -8.47 -21.44 -2.09
CA ASP A 28 -9.76 -21.77 -2.70
C ASP A 28 -9.64 -22.03 -4.20
N ASP A 29 -8.43 -21.97 -4.74
CA ASP A 29 -8.16 -22.22 -6.16
C ASP A 29 -9.00 -21.32 -7.08
N LYS A 30 -9.07 -20.03 -6.74
CA LYS A 30 -9.79 -19.07 -7.55
C LYS A 30 -9.13 -18.87 -8.92
N TYR A 31 -9.90 -18.36 -9.87
CA TYR A 31 -9.42 -18.09 -11.21
C TYR A 31 -8.23 -17.15 -11.18
N CYS A 32 -7.17 -17.49 -11.91
CA CYS A 32 -5.90 -16.77 -11.84
C CYS A 32 -6.00 -15.30 -12.26
N ILE A 33 -6.90 -14.96 -13.18
CA ILE A 33 -7.08 -13.56 -13.58
C ILE A 33 -7.70 -12.75 -12.45
N ASP A 34 -8.62 -13.33 -11.68
CA ASP A 34 -9.22 -12.65 -10.55
C ASP A 34 -8.17 -12.40 -9.47
N ILE A 35 -7.30 -13.37 -9.23
CA ILE A 35 -6.18 -13.19 -8.28
C ILE A 35 -5.25 -12.09 -8.76
N SER A 36 -4.90 -12.08 -10.04
CA SER A 36 -4.03 -11.06 -10.62
C SER A 36 -4.64 -9.66 -10.48
N ASN A 37 -5.93 -9.52 -10.75
CA ASN A 37 -6.60 -8.23 -10.61
C ASN A 37 -6.58 -7.75 -9.16
N GLN A 38 -6.76 -8.65 -8.20
CA GLN A 38 -6.70 -8.30 -6.79
C GLN A 38 -5.29 -7.88 -6.37
N ILE A 39 -4.27 -8.52 -6.91
CA ILE A 39 -2.88 -8.14 -6.69
C ILE A 39 -2.64 -6.70 -7.17
N MET A 40 -3.16 -6.36 -8.35
CA MET A 40 -3.01 -5.01 -8.88
C MET A 40 -3.65 -3.96 -7.96
N ALA A 41 -4.79 -4.28 -7.36
CA ALA A 41 -5.43 -3.38 -6.40
C ALA A 41 -4.55 -3.15 -5.18
N THR A 42 -3.91 -4.19 -4.67
CA THR A 42 -3.00 -4.09 -3.53
C THR A 42 -1.76 -3.27 -3.89
N ILE A 43 -1.22 -3.49 -5.08
CA ILE A 43 -0.08 -2.69 -5.58
C ILE A 43 -0.45 -1.21 -5.62
N ALA A 44 -1.66 -0.87 -6.07
CA ALA A 44 -2.10 0.52 -6.14
C ALA A 44 -2.12 1.18 -4.76
N ILE A 45 -2.56 0.45 -3.73
CA ILE A 45 -2.55 0.96 -2.36
C ILE A 45 -1.12 1.21 -1.89
N LEU A 46 -0.22 0.27 -2.15
CA LEU A 46 1.18 0.40 -1.75
C LEU A 46 1.86 1.54 -2.48
N LYS A 47 1.56 1.76 -3.76
CA LYS A 47 2.07 2.91 -4.50
C LYS A 47 1.61 4.22 -3.87
N LYS A 48 0.36 4.30 -3.47
CA LYS A 48 -0.16 5.50 -2.81
C LYS A 48 0.58 5.77 -1.51
N VAL A 49 0.80 4.74 -0.70
CA VAL A 49 1.57 4.87 0.54
C VAL A 49 2.98 5.39 0.24
N ASN A 50 3.61 4.81 -0.76
CA ASN A 50 4.97 5.19 -1.13
C ASN A 50 5.05 6.66 -1.56
N ILE A 51 4.07 7.11 -2.35
CA ILE A 51 4.01 8.51 -2.78
C ILE A 51 3.84 9.44 -1.58
N GLU A 52 2.96 9.10 -0.65
CA GLU A 52 2.75 9.92 0.54
C GLU A 52 3.98 10.02 1.42
N ILE A 53 4.69 8.91 1.58
CA ILE A 53 5.94 8.90 2.36
C ILE A 53 7.01 9.75 1.69
N LEU A 54 7.20 9.57 0.39
CA LEU A 54 8.22 10.33 -0.35
C LEU A 54 7.89 11.81 -0.41
N ASP A 55 6.61 12.16 -0.59
CA ASP A 55 6.18 13.55 -0.58
C ASP A 55 6.49 14.21 0.76
N ALA A 56 6.17 13.53 1.87
CA ALA A 56 6.47 14.04 3.19
C ALA A 56 7.97 14.17 3.40
N HIS A 57 8.76 13.23 2.91
CA HIS A 57 10.22 13.29 3.00
C HIS A 57 10.76 14.51 2.25
N LEU A 58 10.30 14.75 1.04
CA LEU A 58 10.74 15.90 0.25
C LEU A 58 10.42 17.21 0.97
N LYS A 59 9.24 17.33 1.53
CA LYS A 59 8.81 18.54 2.22
C LYS A 59 9.53 18.77 3.53
N CYS A 60 9.77 17.70 4.27
CA CYS A 60 10.39 17.80 5.59
C CYS A 60 11.90 17.74 5.54
N CYS A 61 12.45 16.72 4.89
CA CYS A 61 13.85 16.35 5.05
C CYS A 61 14.75 16.89 3.96
N VAL A 62 14.22 17.12 2.76
CA VAL A 62 15.02 17.62 1.64
C VAL A 62 14.92 19.14 1.56
N LEU A 63 13.71 19.68 1.50
CA LEU A 63 13.53 21.13 1.36
C LEU A 63 14.01 21.91 2.56
N SER A 64 13.91 21.32 3.74
CA SER A 64 14.33 21.98 4.97
C SER A 64 15.84 22.01 5.19
N ARG A 65 16.59 21.30 4.38
CA ARG A 65 18.03 21.16 4.58
C ARG A 65 18.86 22.27 3.91
N ARG A 66 18.22 23.16 3.28
CA ARG A 66 18.91 24.26 2.60
C ARG A 66 19.56 25.24 3.52
#